data_14f50a565dc05498c7fc665560fb02ee
#
_entry.id   14f50a565dc05498c7fc665560fb02ee
#
_cell.length_a   1.000
_cell.length_b   1.000
_cell.length_c   1.000
_cell.angle_alpha   90.00
_cell.angle_beta   90.00
_cell.angle_gamma   90.00
#
_symmetry.space_group_name_H-M   'P 1'
#
loop_
_entity.id
_entity.type
_entity.pdbx_description
1 polymer ?
#
loop_
_entity_poly.entity_id
_entity_poly.type
_entity_poly.pdbx_seq_one_letter_code
_entity_poly.pdbx_strand_id
1 'polypeptide(L)'
;MDETDRGKVVRFFLAGSVLCLVGMFFSFYLKGFILYGSQFGRKYKIIGVTYMTLNNQFYDVLNSEIQQRVEEKGDHLITLDPALDQEKQNEQIEYLIEQGADVIILNPVDWKGVKKGLEAAKKKNIPVIVVDTEVYDTDLVDVTIVTD
;
A
#
# COMPACT_ATOMS: atom_id res chain seq x y z
N MET A 1 18.30 -36.09 -46.88
CA MET A 1 17.22 -35.60 -46.00
C MET A 1 16.03 -35.36 -46.88
N ASP A 2 15.06 -36.22 -46.79
CA ASP A 2 13.88 -36.29 -47.64
C ASP A 2 12.97 -35.08 -47.40
N GLU A 3 12.26 -34.64 -48.43
CA GLU A 3 11.40 -33.42 -48.40
C GLU A 3 10.28 -33.55 -47.36
N THR A 4 9.87 -34.78 -47.06
CA THR A 4 8.94 -35.15 -45.97
C THR A 4 9.47 -34.89 -44.57
N ASP A 5 10.77 -35.02 -44.34
CA ASP A 5 11.41 -34.75 -43.02
C ASP A 5 11.62 -33.26 -42.77
N ARG A 6 11.90 -32.49 -43.82
CA ARG A 6 11.97 -31.03 -43.72
C ARG A 6 10.64 -30.40 -43.33
N GLY A 7 9.53 -30.91 -43.88
CA GLY A 7 8.20 -30.46 -43.55
C GLY A 7 7.81 -30.75 -42.08
N LYS A 8 8.22 -31.88 -41.51
CA LYS A 8 7.97 -32.22 -40.10
C LYS A 8 8.79 -31.35 -39.15
N VAL A 9 10.06 -31.10 -39.47
CA VAL A 9 10.93 -30.23 -38.65
C VAL A 9 10.42 -28.81 -38.62
N VAL A 10 10.00 -28.25 -39.77
CA VAL A 10 9.44 -26.89 -39.83
C VAL A 10 8.14 -26.76 -39.02
N ARG A 11 7.25 -27.78 -39.12
CA ARG A 11 6.01 -27.83 -38.31
C ARG A 11 6.29 -27.92 -36.81
N PHE A 12 7.33 -28.64 -36.40
CA PHE A 12 7.73 -28.73 -34.98
C PHE A 12 8.26 -27.43 -34.44
N PHE A 13 9.08 -26.71 -35.23
CA PHE A 13 9.58 -25.38 -34.87
C PHE A 13 8.47 -24.30 -34.82
N LEU A 14 7.53 -24.35 -35.77
CA LEU A 14 6.37 -23.44 -35.78
C LEU A 14 5.43 -23.70 -34.60
N ALA A 15 5.17 -24.98 -34.26
CA ALA A 15 4.34 -25.33 -33.09
C ALA A 15 5.01 -24.88 -31.78
N GLY A 16 6.33 -25.04 -31.63
CA GLY A 16 7.09 -24.61 -30.47
C GLY A 16 7.09 -23.08 -30.30
N SER A 17 7.25 -22.32 -31.39
CA SER A 17 7.23 -20.87 -31.33
C SER A 17 5.85 -20.31 -30.96
N VAL A 18 4.78 -20.91 -31.46
CA VAL A 18 3.39 -20.54 -31.10
C VAL A 18 3.12 -20.82 -29.62
N LEU A 19 3.56 -21.96 -29.10
CA LEU A 19 3.41 -22.28 -27.66
C LEU A 19 4.18 -21.29 -26.76
N CYS A 20 5.39 -20.89 -27.16
CA CYS A 20 6.16 -19.86 -26.42
C CYS A 20 5.47 -18.51 -26.42
N LEU A 21 4.91 -18.07 -27.55
CA LEU A 21 4.19 -16.80 -27.66
C LEU A 21 2.91 -16.82 -26.80
N VAL A 22 2.15 -17.91 -26.84
CA VAL A 22 0.95 -18.08 -26.01
C VAL A 22 1.31 -18.08 -24.52
N GLY A 23 2.40 -18.76 -24.12
CA GLY A 23 2.91 -18.74 -22.75
C GLY A 23 3.35 -17.35 -22.27
N MET A 24 4.03 -16.58 -23.13
CA MET A 24 4.39 -15.18 -22.83
C MET A 24 3.16 -14.28 -22.69
N PHE A 25 2.20 -14.40 -23.60
CA PHE A 25 0.94 -13.64 -23.54
C PHE A 25 0.14 -13.97 -22.30
N PHE A 26 0.05 -15.25 -21.94
CA PHE A 26 -0.65 -15.72 -20.75
C PHE A 26 0.04 -15.22 -19.46
N SER A 27 1.37 -15.26 -19.41
CA SER A 27 2.14 -14.72 -18.29
C SER A 27 1.99 -13.21 -18.14
N PHE A 28 1.93 -12.47 -19.25
CA PHE A 28 1.71 -11.02 -19.26
C PHE A 28 0.27 -10.68 -18.83
N TYR A 29 -0.71 -11.47 -19.28
CA TYR A 29 -2.12 -11.31 -18.90
C TYR A 29 -2.35 -11.64 -17.43
N LEU A 30 -1.71 -12.71 -16.89
CA LEU A 30 -1.78 -13.03 -15.46
C LEU A 30 -1.15 -11.95 -14.59
N LYS A 31 0.01 -11.42 -14.97
CA LYS A 31 0.63 -10.28 -14.25
C LYS A 31 -0.25 -9.03 -14.30
N GLY A 32 -0.83 -8.72 -15.43
CA GLY A 32 -1.80 -7.63 -15.57
C GLY A 32 -3.05 -7.86 -14.71
N PHE A 33 -3.60 -9.07 -14.69
CA PHE A 33 -4.77 -9.42 -13.89
C PHE A 33 -4.48 -9.36 -12.38
N ILE A 34 -3.31 -9.83 -11.93
CA ILE A 34 -2.91 -9.77 -10.51
C ILE A 34 -2.64 -8.32 -10.08
N LEU A 35 -2.00 -7.50 -10.93
CA LEU A 35 -1.69 -6.09 -10.63
C LEU A 35 -2.92 -5.17 -10.74
N TYR A 36 -3.86 -5.44 -11.66
CA TYR A 36 -5.06 -4.64 -11.86
C TYR A 36 -6.27 -5.14 -11.06
N GLY A 37 -6.36 -6.45 -10.80
CA GLY A 37 -7.50 -7.07 -10.12
C GLY A 37 -7.63 -6.67 -8.65
N SER A 38 -6.56 -6.26 -8.00
CA SER A 38 -6.59 -5.83 -6.59
C SER A 38 -7.21 -4.44 -6.38
N GLN A 39 -7.29 -3.63 -7.43
CA GLN A 39 -7.86 -2.27 -7.34
C GLN A 39 -9.32 -2.16 -7.81
N PHE A 40 -9.83 -3.13 -8.58
CA PHE A 40 -11.13 -2.99 -9.27
C PHE A 40 -12.34 -3.62 -8.58
N GLY A 41 -12.20 -4.14 -7.36
CA GLY A 41 -13.29 -4.87 -6.69
C GLY A 41 -13.60 -4.50 -5.25
N ARG A 42 -12.78 -3.65 -4.61
CA ARG A 42 -12.98 -3.30 -3.20
C ARG A 42 -14.08 -2.23 -3.06
N LYS A 43 -15.17 -2.59 -2.39
CA LYS A 43 -16.29 -1.67 -2.12
C LYS A 43 -16.02 -0.72 -0.94
N TYR A 44 -14.96 -0.95 -0.17
CA TYR A 44 -14.59 -0.18 1.02
C TYR A 44 -13.16 0.34 0.88
N LYS A 45 -12.85 1.38 1.61
CA LYS A 45 -11.49 1.90 1.78
C LYS A 45 -10.86 1.35 3.05
N ILE A 46 -9.52 1.28 3.06
CA ILE A 46 -8.75 0.98 4.25
C ILE A 46 -8.05 2.27 4.69
N ILE A 47 -8.34 2.70 5.89
CA ILE A 47 -7.69 3.83 6.54
C ILE A 47 -6.69 3.26 7.54
N GLY A 48 -5.40 3.53 7.33
CA GLY A 48 -4.34 3.18 8.25
C GLY A 48 -4.11 4.29 9.25
N VAL A 49 -3.91 3.96 10.52
CA VAL A 49 -3.58 4.93 11.57
C VAL A 49 -2.41 4.43 12.39
N THR A 50 -1.42 5.28 12.64
CA THR A 50 -0.37 5.04 13.62
C THR A 50 -0.11 6.32 14.43
N TYR A 51 -0.29 6.22 15.73
CA TYR A 51 -0.02 7.29 16.70
C TYR A 51 1.37 7.07 17.31
N MET A 52 1.92 8.10 17.99
CA MET A 52 3.15 7.91 18.76
C MET A 52 2.99 6.86 19.88
N THR A 53 1.81 6.80 20.49
CA THR A 53 1.41 5.79 21.47
C THR A 53 -0.11 5.81 21.68
N LEU A 54 -0.70 4.67 21.95
CA LEU A 54 -2.09 4.57 22.43
C LEU A 54 -2.20 4.64 23.96
N ASN A 55 -1.09 4.68 24.68
CA ASN A 55 -1.10 4.89 26.13
C ASN A 55 -1.31 6.37 26.52
N ASN A 56 -2.26 7.01 25.80
CA ASN A 56 -2.67 8.39 26.04
C ASN A 56 -4.16 8.53 25.70
N GLN A 57 -4.95 8.94 26.67
CA GLN A 57 -6.40 9.08 26.53
C GLN A 57 -6.81 9.99 25.37
N PHE A 58 -6.00 10.97 25.02
CA PHE A 58 -6.27 11.85 23.86
C PHE A 58 -6.34 11.06 22.57
N TYR A 59 -5.36 10.18 22.31
CA TYR A 59 -5.34 9.36 21.10
C TYR A 59 -6.40 8.26 21.10
N ASP A 60 -6.77 7.73 22.29
CA ASP A 60 -7.89 6.80 22.41
C ASP A 60 -9.21 7.44 21.96
N VAL A 61 -9.49 8.65 22.44
CA VAL A 61 -10.70 9.39 22.05
C VAL A 61 -10.66 9.71 20.55
N LEU A 62 -9.56 10.25 20.05
CA LEU A 62 -9.37 10.58 18.64
C LEU A 62 -9.57 9.34 17.76
N ASN A 63 -8.96 8.21 18.12
CA ASN A 63 -9.09 6.96 17.39
C ASN A 63 -10.54 6.44 17.37
N SER A 64 -11.23 6.54 18.49
CA SER A 64 -12.63 6.11 18.59
C SER A 64 -13.55 6.92 17.68
N GLU A 65 -13.34 8.24 17.61
CA GLU A 65 -14.09 9.12 16.71
C GLU A 65 -13.79 8.81 15.23
N ILE A 66 -12.52 8.59 14.89
CA ILE A 66 -12.12 8.20 13.54
C ILE A 66 -12.74 6.85 13.17
N GLN A 67 -12.67 5.86 14.07
CA GLN A 67 -13.23 4.53 13.86
C GLN A 67 -14.74 4.61 13.57
N GLN A 68 -15.48 5.34 14.40
CA GLN A 68 -16.91 5.52 14.19
C GLN A 68 -17.21 6.10 12.80
N ARG A 69 -16.50 7.15 12.38
CA ARG A 69 -16.71 7.81 11.08
C ARG A 69 -16.34 6.90 9.90
N VAL A 70 -15.32 6.09 10.05
CA VAL A 70 -14.88 5.12 9.03
C VAL A 70 -15.92 4.01 8.88
N GLU A 71 -16.38 3.44 10.00
CA GLU A 71 -17.39 2.36 10.01
C GLU A 71 -18.76 2.83 9.49
N GLU A 72 -19.19 4.05 9.83
CA GLU A 72 -20.43 4.65 9.31
C GLU A 72 -20.45 4.72 7.77
N LYS A 73 -19.28 4.77 7.13
CA LYS A 73 -19.14 4.76 5.66
C LYS A 73 -18.99 3.36 5.07
N GLY A 74 -18.91 2.33 5.92
CA GLY A 74 -18.63 0.96 5.49
C GLY A 74 -17.17 0.72 5.11
N ASP A 75 -16.25 1.60 5.56
CA ASP A 75 -14.82 1.50 5.39
C ASP A 75 -14.16 0.76 6.56
N HIS A 76 -12.87 0.46 6.47
CA HIS A 76 -12.12 -0.26 7.51
C HIS A 76 -11.00 0.60 8.08
N LEU A 77 -10.87 0.60 9.40
CA LEU A 77 -9.77 1.22 10.12
C LEU A 77 -8.75 0.15 10.57
N ILE A 78 -7.47 0.40 10.35
CA ILE A 78 -6.36 -0.36 10.92
C ILE A 78 -5.57 0.59 11.80
N THR A 79 -5.65 0.41 13.11
CA THR A 79 -4.92 1.23 14.10
C THR A 79 -3.74 0.46 14.66
N LEU A 80 -2.57 1.10 14.71
CA LEU A 80 -1.31 0.53 15.16
C LEU A 80 -0.68 1.43 16.24
N ASP A 81 -0.03 0.77 17.23
CA ASP A 81 0.69 1.42 18.32
C ASP A 81 2.19 1.07 18.26
N PRO A 82 3.07 1.99 17.94
CA PRO A 82 4.51 1.79 17.97
C PRO A 82 5.07 1.84 19.39
N ALA A 83 4.29 2.30 20.38
CA ALA A 83 4.70 2.44 21.77
C ALA A 83 5.96 3.30 21.94
N LEU A 84 6.00 4.48 21.29
CA LEU A 84 7.11 5.44 21.27
C LEU A 84 8.39 4.95 20.58
N ASP A 85 8.32 3.88 19.80
CA ASP A 85 9.42 3.36 19.00
C ASP A 85 9.30 3.85 17.55
N GLN A 86 10.24 4.71 17.12
CA GLN A 86 10.23 5.30 15.79
C GLN A 86 10.50 4.28 14.68
N GLU A 87 11.41 3.33 14.88
CA GLU A 87 11.65 2.30 13.87
C GLU A 87 10.44 1.40 13.68
N LYS A 88 9.81 1.00 14.78
CA LYS A 88 8.56 0.26 14.76
C LYS A 88 7.46 1.06 14.05
N GLN A 89 7.40 2.39 14.22
CA GLN A 89 6.44 3.23 13.50
C GLN A 89 6.70 3.21 11.99
N ASN A 90 7.95 3.28 11.54
CA ASN A 90 8.29 3.15 10.13
C ASN A 90 7.86 1.79 9.55
N GLU A 91 8.11 0.69 10.29
CA GLU A 91 7.66 -0.66 9.92
C GLU A 91 6.12 -0.74 9.87
N GLN A 92 5.42 -0.07 10.77
CA GLN A 92 3.96 0.00 10.76
C GLN A 92 3.41 0.76 9.55
N ILE A 93 4.06 1.83 9.12
CA ILE A 93 3.68 2.53 7.89
C ILE A 93 3.87 1.60 6.68
N GLU A 94 5.00 0.89 6.58
CA GLU A 94 5.23 -0.10 5.53
C GLU A 94 4.15 -1.20 5.56
N TYR A 95 3.80 -1.71 6.74
CA TYR A 95 2.74 -2.70 6.92
C TYR A 95 1.37 -2.17 6.44
N LEU A 96 0.99 -0.94 6.80
CA LEU A 96 -0.26 -0.32 6.33
C LEU A 96 -0.31 -0.21 4.80
N ILE A 97 0.83 0.13 4.18
CA ILE A 97 0.99 0.16 2.73
C ILE A 97 0.75 -1.24 2.13
N GLU A 98 1.32 -2.29 2.73
CA GLU A 98 1.14 -3.68 2.29
C GLU A 98 -0.30 -4.18 2.46
N GLN A 99 -1.01 -3.72 3.50
CA GLN A 99 -2.43 -3.99 3.67
C GLN A 99 -3.31 -3.25 2.66
N GLY A 100 -2.73 -2.38 1.86
CA GLY A 100 -3.43 -1.62 0.83
C GLY A 100 -4.22 -0.45 1.40
N ALA A 101 -3.67 0.25 2.38
CA ALA A 101 -4.26 1.48 2.89
C ALA A 101 -4.46 2.50 1.76
N ASP A 102 -5.63 3.12 1.73
CA ASP A 102 -5.97 4.19 0.79
C ASP A 102 -5.55 5.56 1.30
N VAL A 103 -5.32 5.68 2.60
CA VAL A 103 -4.80 6.86 3.30
C VAL A 103 -4.16 6.43 4.62
N ILE A 104 -3.15 7.15 5.05
CA ILE A 104 -2.50 6.95 6.35
C ILE A 104 -2.67 8.22 7.20
N ILE A 105 -3.20 8.06 8.41
CA ILE A 105 -3.24 9.09 9.45
C ILE A 105 -2.07 8.82 10.40
N LEU A 106 -1.24 9.81 10.60
CA LEU A 106 0.03 9.70 11.30
C LEU A 106 0.14 10.75 12.42
N ASN A 107 0.44 10.30 13.62
CA ASN A 107 1.02 11.16 14.64
C ASN A 107 2.45 10.66 14.91
N PRO A 108 3.50 11.39 14.52
CA PRO A 108 4.87 10.89 14.51
C PRO A 108 5.45 10.74 15.92
N VAL A 109 6.21 9.67 16.16
CA VAL A 109 7.03 9.50 17.37
C VAL A 109 8.19 10.49 17.36
N ASP A 110 8.90 10.56 16.24
CA ASP A 110 9.98 11.53 15.99
C ASP A 110 9.71 12.24 14.66
N TRP A 111 9.63 13.57 14.72
CA TRP A 111 9.27 14.43 13.58
C TRP A 111 10.26 14.37 12.41
N LYS A 112 11.53 13.92 12.64
CA LYS A 112 12.54 13.67 11.61
C LYS A 112 12.67 12.18 11.28
N GLY A 113 12.59 11.34 12.30
CA GLY A 113 12.80 9.89 12.17
C GLY A 113 11.74 9.18 11.34
N VAL A 114 10.56 9.79 11.18
CA VAL A 114 9.45 9.25 10.40
C VAL A 114 9.65 9.35 8.88
N LYS A 115 10.69 10.02 8.39
CA LYS A 115 11.00 10.25 6.97
C LYS A 115 10.93 8.98 6.13
N LYS A 116 11.52 7.88 6.58
CA LYS A 116 11.56 6.60 5.85
C LYS A 116 10.15 6.10 5.54
N GLY A 117 9.24 6.15 6.51
CA GLY A 117 7.84 5.77 6.33
C GLY A 117 7.11 6.70 5.36
N LEU A 118 7.34 8.02 5.45
CA LEU A 118 6.75 9.01 4.54
C LEU A 118 7.20 8.80 3.10
N GLU A 119 8.50 8.55 2.86
CA GLU A 119 9.04 8.23 1.53
C GLU A 119 8.41 6.95 0.96
N ALA A 120 8.19 5.93 1.79
CA ALA A 120 7.54 4.69 1.38
C ALA A 120 6.08 4.94 0.95
N ALA A 121 5.31 5.70 1.71
CA ALA A 121 3.94 6.08 1.36
C ALA A 121 3.89 6.91 0.08
N LYS A 122 4.75 7.92 -0.06
CA LYS A 122 4.87 8.77 -1.25
C LYS A 122 5.17 7.95 -2.51
N LYS A 123 6.10 7.00 -2.44
CA LYS A 123 6.46 6.09 -3.54
C LYS A 123 5.28 5.24 -4.02
N LYS A 124 4.33 4.98 -3.15
CA LYS A 124 3.10 4.22 -3.46
C LYS A 124 1.90 5.09 -3.77
N ASN A 125 2.08 6.42 -3.78
CA ASN A 125 1.01 7.42 -3.95
C ASN A 125 -0.11 7.25 -2.91
N ILE A 126 0.23 6.89 -1.66
CA ILE A 126 -0.71 6.82 -0.55
C ILE A 126 -0.64 8.15 0.19
N PRO A 127 -1.75 8.92 0.25
CA PRO A 127 -1.77 10.19 0.95
C PRO A 127 -1.56 10.01 2.45
N VAL A 128 -0.81 10.92 3.04
CA VAL A 128 -0.53 10.96 4.48
C VAL A 128 -1.11 12.23 5.09
N ILE A 129 -1.91 12.05 6.14
CA ILE A 129 -2.47 13.12 6.98
C ILE A 129 -1.75 13.08 8.32
N VAL A 130 -1.00 14.10 8.64
CA VAL A 130 -0.35 14.23 9.94
C VAL A 130 -1.27 14.97 10.91
N VAL A 131 -1.36 14.46 12.15
CA VAL A 131 -2.21 15.03 13.19
C VAL A 131 -1.41 15.39 14.44
N ASP A 132 -1.78 16.48 15.09
CA ASP A 132 -1.26 16.99 16.37
C ASP A 132 0.19 17.52 16.33
N THR A 133 1.10 16.86 15.63
CA THR A 133 2.53 17.21 15.59
C THR A 133 3.00 17.34 14.13
N GLU A 134 3.73 18.39 13.80
CA GLU A 134 4.32 18.57 12.48
C GLU A 134 5.47 17.57 12.22
N VAL A 135 5.83 17.38 10.95
CA VAL A 135 7.00 16.64 10.50
C VAL A 135 8.03 17.56 9.86
N TYR A 136 9.29 17.15 9.81
CA TYR A 136 10.35 17.94 9.20
C TYR A 136 10.23 18.00 7.68
N ASP A 137 9.96 16.86 7.04
CA ASP A 137 9.85 16.72 5.59
C ASP A 137 8.39 16.95 5.15
N THR A 138 7.92 18.19 5.22
CA THR A 138 6.52 18.58 4.94
C THR A 138 6.10 18.36 3.49
N ASP A 139 7.03 18.28 2.56
CA ASP A 139 6.80 17.94 1.14
C ASP A 139 6.40 16.48 0.91
N LEU A 140 6.58 15.61 1.91
CA LEU A 140 6.15 14.21 1.89
C LEU A 140 4.75 13.99 2.45
N VAL A 141 4.07 15.04 2.92
CA VAL A 141 2.77 14.99 3.58
C VAL A 141 1.74 15.76 2.78
N ASP A 142 0.51 15.25 2.71
CA ASP A 142 -0.57 15.89 1.95
C ASP A 142 -1.35 16.90 2.81
N VAL A 143 -1.55 16.60 4.09
CA VAL A 143 -2.28 17.45 5.04
C VAL A 143 -1.65 17.37 6.42
N THR A 144 -1.52 18.50 7.10
CA THR A 144 -1.16 18.57 8.53
C THR A 144 -2.27 19.27 9.30
N ILE A 145 -2.74 18.66 10.37
CA ILE A 145 -3.78 19.17 11.28
C ILE A 145 -3.15 19.30 12.66
N VAL A 146 -2.91 20.53 13.09
CA VAL A 146 -2.42 20.83 14.44
C VAL A 146 -3.53 21.48 15.26
N THR A 147 -3.51 21.21 16.57
CA THR A 147 -4.41 21.86 17.53
C THR A 147 -3.74 23.11 18.09
N ASP A 148 -4.44 24.23 18.11
CA ASP A 148 -4.02 25.48 18.75
C ASP A 148 -4.10 25.36 20.28
#